data_cbf0641852ce43558718bdeedec6d571
#
_entry.id   cbf0641852ce43558718bdeedec6d571
#
_cell.length_a   1.000
_cell.length_b   1.000
_cell.length_c   1.000
_cell.angle_alpha   90.00
_cell.angle_beta   90.00
_cell.angle_gamma   90.00
#
_symmetry.space_group_name_H-M   'P 1'
#
loop_
_entity.id
_entity.type
_entity.pdbx_description
1 polymer ?
#
loop_
_entity_poly.entity_id
_entity_poly.type
_entity_poly.pdbx_seq_one_letter_code
_entity_poly.pdbx_strand_id
1 'polypeptide(L)'
;GGYEEDYLKIPKDVLTTTMISHQKYFPVVNEAGKLLPYFIAVSNTKPRDISVVAKGNERVLRARLADASFFFEEDKKVPLEDRVESLKKVVFHTLLGTSHKKVSRFRKLAVKIASKVKPSVKKNVDRAALLAKADLESLMVGEFSELQGIMGREYALIAGEKPEIANAIYEHYLPIVAGGDLPQSDEGAIVGLADKMDTIAGFFGVGMPPTGTADPYALRRQALGIINIILSRE
;
A
#
# COMPACT_ATOMS: atom_id res chain seq x y z
N GLY A 1 22.63 10.83 -12.11
CA GLY A 1 22.32 12.03 -11.33
C GLY A 1 22.31 11.76 -9.85
N GLY A 2 22.23 12.82 -9.06
CA GLY A 2 22.20 12.77 -7.61
C GLY A 2 21.10 13.65 -7.01
N TYR A 3 20.85 13.46 -5.72
CA TYR A 3 19.94 14.26 -4.91
C TYR A 3 20.48 14.40 -3.50
N GLU A 4 19.92 15.30 -2.70
CA GLU A 4 20.38 15.60 -1.35
C GLU A 4 20.15 14.40 -0.41
N GLU A 5 21.15 14.07 0.43
CA GLU A 5 21.09 12.94 1.39
C GLU A 5 19.95 13.07 2.40
N ASP A 6 19.48 14.29 2.67
CA ASP A 6 18.38 14.53 3.60
C ASP A 6 17.08 13.80 3.20
N TYR A 7 16.86 13.58 1.90
CA TYR A 7 15.72 12.80 1.44
C TYR A 7 15.79 11.32 1.81
N LEU A 8 16.96 10.78 2.15
CA LEU A 8 17.10 9.40 2.63
C LEU A 8 16.44 9.15 4.00
N LYS A 9 15.95 10.21 4.67
CA LYS A 9 15.14 10.11 5.90
C LYS A 9 13.69 9.70 5.60
N ILE A 10 13.24 9.85 4.36
CA ILE A 10 11.93 9.40 3.89
C ILE A 10 11.98 7.88 3.67
N PRO A 11 10.88 7.15 3.91
CA PRO A 11 10.85 5.71 3.67
C PRO A 11 11.33 5.34 2.26
N LYS A 12 12.15 4.29 2.18
CA LYS A 12 12.75 3.82 0.92
C LYS A 12 11.71 3.62 -0.18
N ASP A 13 10.56 3.05 0.18
CA ASP A 13 9.49 2.75 -0.77
C ASP A 13 8.92 4.02 -1.41
N VAL A 14 8.82 5.13 -0.66
CA VAL A 14 8.41 6.44 -1.19
C VAL A 14 9.39 6.94 -2.23
N LEU A 15 10.69 6.95 -1.90
CA LEU A 15 11.74 7.41 -2.80
C LEU A 15 11.79 6.56 -4.08
N THR A 16 11.71 5.24 -3.91
CA THR A 16 11.77 4.28 -5.01
C THR A 16 10.55 4.45 -5.94
N THR A 17 9.35 4.58 -5.38
CA THR A 17 8.12 4.81 -6.13
C THR A 17 8.17 6.13 -6.89
N THR A 18 8.60 7.20 -6.23
CA THR A 18 8.76 8.51 -6.88
C THR A 18 9.71 8.44 -8.09
N MET A 19 10.84 7.74 -7.95
CA MET A 19 11.79 7.57 -9.04
C MET A 19 11.26 6.68 -10.17
N ILE A 20 10.74 5.50 -9.85
CA ILE A 20 10.39 4.48 -10.86
C ILE A 20 9.05 4.81 -11.52
N SER A 21 8.00 5.04 -10.73
CA SER A 21 6.65 5.18 -11.26
C SER A 21 6.46 6.49 -12.01
N HIS A 22 6.99 7.58 -11.47
CA HIS A 22 6.75 8.93 -12.00
C HIS A 22 7.82 9.41 -12.97
N GLN A 23 9.10 9.06 -12.73
CA GLN A 23 10.20 9.59 -13.53
C GLN A 23 10.87 8.54 -14.43
N LYS A 24 10.57 7.26 -14.24
CA LYS A 24 11.24 6.14 -14.94
C LYS A 24 12.75 6.13 -14.70
N TYR A 25 13.17 6.56 -13.51
CA TYR A 25 14.56 6.51 -13.06
C TYR A 25 14.79 5.27 -12.21
N PHE A 26 16.00 4.75 -12.23
CA PHE A 26 16.42 3.59 -11.44
C PHE A 26 17.14 4.09 -10.18
N PRO A 27 16.66 3.73 -8.97
CA PRO A 27 17.36 4.02 -7.73
C PRO A 27 18.67 3.24 -7.65
N VAL A 28 19.68 3.82 -7.01
CA VAL A 28 20.97 3.16 -6.79
C VAL A 28 21.02 2.69 -5.34
N VAL A 29 21.45 1.45 -5.16
CA VAL A 29 21.65 0.85 -3.83
C VAL A 29 23.08 0.36 -3.69
N ASN A 30 23.60 0.30 -2.45
CA ASN A 30 24.86 -0.33 -2.16
C ASN A 30 24.74 -1.87 -2.09
N GLU A 31 25.84 -2.59 -1.88
CA GLU A 31 25.88 -4.05 -1.76
C GLU A 31 24.96 -4.61 -0.64
N ALA A 32 24.73 -3.82 0.42
CA ALA A 32 23.79 -4.16 1.50
C ALA A 32 22.32 -3.81 1.18
N GLY A 33 21.99 -3.37 -0.05
CA GLY A 33 20.65 -3.00 -0.47
C GLY A 33 20.14 -1.66 0.10
N LYS A 34 21.01 -0.87 0.76
CA LYS A 34 20.67 0.46 1.26
C LYS A 34 20.68 1.46 0.12
N LEU A 35 19.64 2.29 0.04
CA LEU A 35 19.49 3.33 -0.97
C LEU A 35 20.63 4.37 -0.84
N LEU A 36 21.19 4.75 -1.97
CA LEU A 36 22.20 5.82 -2.09
C LEU A 36 21.53 7.04 -2.71
N PRO A 37 22.06 8.26 -2.49
CA PRO A 37 21.49 9.51 -3.00
C PRO A 37 21.79 9.71 -4.49
N TYR A 38 21.65 8.65 -5.28
CA TYR A 38 21.91 8.62 -6.71
C TYR A 38 20.79 7.93 -7.48
N PHE A 39 20.64 8.28 -8.75
CA PHE A 39 19.73 7.60 -9.66
C PHE A 39 20.34 7.48 -11.06
N ILE A 40 19.82 6.52 -11.83
CA ILE A 40 20.17 6.31 -13.23
C ILE A 40 18.94 6.63 -14.07
N ALA A 41 19.11 7.50 -15.06
CA ALA A 41 18.11 7.77 -16.10
C ALA A 41 18.65 7.30 -17.45
N VAL A 42 17.81 6.59 -18.21
CA VAL A 42 18.16 6.14 -19.57
C VAL A 42 17.61 7.15 -20.58
N SER A 43 18.51 7.79 -21.34
CA SER A 43 18.13 8.69 -22.41
C SER A 43 17.92 7.90 -23.71
N ASN A 44 16.79 8.11 -24.36
CA ASN A 44 16.48 7.47 -25.64
C ASN A 44 17.14 8.18 -26.85
N THR A 45 17.78 9.33 -26.61
CA THR A 45 18.50 10.09 -27.63
C THR A 45 19.92 10.36 -27.16
N LYS A 46 20.87 10.51 -28.12
CA LYS A 46 22.24 10.95 -27.81
C LYS A 46 22.25 12.45 -27.56
N PRO A 47 22.45 12.91 -26.31
CA PRO A 47 22.49 14.32 -26.00
C PRO A 47 23.80 14.95 -26.52
N ARG A 48 23.75 16.25 -26.86
CA ARG A 48 24.95 17.02 -27.19
C ARG A 48 25.84 17.21 -25.96
N ASP A 49 25.22 17.42 -24.79
CA ASP A 49 25.87 17.54 -23.51
C ASP A 49 25.08 16.77 -22.44
N ILE A 50 25.69 15.69 -21.93
CA ILE A 50 25.10 14.81 -20.93
C ILE A 50 24.92 15.51 -19.58
N SER A 51 25.77 16.52 -19.27
CA SER A 51 25.70 17.26 -18.01
C SER A 51 24.43 18.12 -17.91
N VAL A 52 23.98 18.67 -19.03
CA VAL A 52 22.74 19.44 -19.13
C VAL A 52 21.53 18.52 -18.89
N VAL A 53 21.54 17.32 -19.47
CA VAL A 53 20.47 16.34 -19.25
C VAL A 53 20.45 15.86 -17.79
N ALA A 54 21.62 15.57 -17.21
CA ALA A 54 21.73 15.16 -15.80
C ALA A 54 21.15 16.23 -14.86
N LYS A 55 21.58 17.48 -15.02
CA LYS A 55 21.05 18.61 -14.22
C LYS A 55 19.54 18.82 -14.41
N GLY A 56 19.03 18.63 -15.62
CA GLY A 56 17.61 18.68 -15.90
C GLY A 56 16.83 17.62 -15.11
N ASN A 57 17.29 16.38 -15.14
CA ASN A 57 16.69 15.26 -14.40
C ASN A 57 16.79 15.44 -12.89
N GLU A 58 17.93 15.90 -12.38
CA GLU A 58 18.13 16.21 -10.96
C GLU A 58 17.14 17.28 -10.47
N ARG A 59 16.94 18.33 -11.26
CA ARG A 59 15.98 19.39 -10.94
C ARG A 59 14.55 18.85 -10.84
N VAL A 60 14.14 18.01 -11.78
CA VAL A 60 12.79 17.41 -11.78
C VAL A 60 12.62 16.48 -10.58
N LEU A 61 13.61 15.60 -10.34
CA LEU A 61 13.55 14.69 -9.21
C LEU A 61 13.51 15.44 -7.88
N ARG A 62 14.36 16.47 -7.70
CA ARG A 62 14.37 17.29 -6.48
C ARG A 62 13.00 17.88 -6.16
N ALA A 63 12.28 18.40 -7.17
CA ALA A 63 10.94 18.94 -6.95
C ALA A 63 9.98 17.85 -6.44
N ARG A 64 10.01 16.67 -7.04
CA ARG A 64 9.17 15.53 -6.61
C ARG A 64 9.52 15.00 -5.23
N LEU A 65 10.81 14.94 -4.90
CA LEU A 65 11.25 14.53 -3.55
C LEU A 65 10.90 15.56 -2.48
N ALA A 66 10.91 16.84 -2.84
CA ALA A 66 10.46 17.91 -1.94
C ALA A 66 8.96 17.80 -1.64
N ASP A 67 8.13 17.54 -2.66
CA ASP A 67 6.70 17.29 -2.49
C ASP A 67 6.46 16.05 -1.61
N ALA A 68 7.14 14.95 -1.89
CA ALA A 68 7.03 13.72 -1.10
C ALA A 68 7.45 13.93 0.37
N SER A 69 8.54 14.69 0.59
CA SER A 69 8.99 15.06 1.94
C SER A 69 7.94 15.89 2.67
N PHE A 70 7.36 16.86 2.01
CA PHE A 70 6.32 17.70 2.57
C PHE A 70 5.10 16.86 2.97
N PHE A 71 4.59 16.00 2.08
CA PHE A 71 3.45 15.13 2.38
C PHE A 71 3.74 14.19 3.55
N PHE A 72 4.92 13.61 3.59
CA PHE A 72 5.31 12.71 4.67
C PHE A 72 5.32 13.42 6.03
N GLU A 73 5.92 14.63 6.10
CA GLU A 73 5.95 15.42 7.34
C GLU A 73 4.56 15.91 7.77
N GLU A 74 3.71 16.31 6.83
CA GLU A 74 2.32 16.70 7.15
C GLU A 74 1.50 15.50 7.62
N ASP A 75 1.64 14.36 6.97
CA ASP A 75 0.91 13.14 7.34
C ASP A 75 1.27 12.63 8.74
N LYS A 76 2.52 12.76 9.17
CA LYS A 76 2.95 12.37 10.52
C LYS A 76 2.28 13.16 11.65
N LYS A 77 1.75 14.35 11.35
CA LYS A 77 1.05 15.18 12.34
C LYS A 77 -0.31 14.61 12.76
N VAL A 78 -0.89 13.74 11.93
CA VAL A 78 -2.20 13.13 12.18
C VAL A 78 -2.03 11.63 12.38
N PRO A 79 -2.29 11.10 13.57
CA PRO A 79 -2.22 9.66 13.84
C PRO A 79 -3.07 8.86 12.87
N LEU A 80 -2.59 7.65 12.50
CA LEU A 80 -3.30 6.79 11.55
C LEU A 80 -4.72 6.44 12.03
N GLU A 81 -4.91 6.27 13.33
CA GLU A 81 -6.22 5.97 13.93
C GLU A 81 -7.24 7.09 13.71
N ASP A 82 -6.82 8.34 13.79
CA ASP A 82 -7.71 9.49 13.62
C ASP A 82 -8.25 9.59 12.18
N ARG A 83 -7.53 8.98 11.22
CA ARG A 83 -7.96 8.90 9.81
C ARG A 83 -9.06 7.87 9.56
N VAL A 84 -9.29 6.93 10.49
CA VAL A 84 -10.33 5.90 10.35
C VAL A 84 -11.72 6.51 10.20
N GLU A 85 -12.02 7.55 10.97
CA GLU A 85 -13.30 8.25 10.87
C GLU A 85 -13.47 8.98 9.53
N SER A 86 -12.38 9.49 8.96
CA SER A 86 -12.38 10.18 7.67
C SER A 86 -12.73 9.25 6.51
N LEU A 87 -12.51 7.94 6.65
CA LEU A 87 -12.93 6.93 5.66
C LEU A 87 -14.45 6.93 5.39
N LYS A 88 -15.26 7.60 6.23
CA LYS A 88 -16.68 7.84 5.97
C LYS A 88 -16.91 8.73 4.73
N LYS A 89 -15.93 9.52 4.33
CA LYS A 89 -15.95 10.38 3.15
C LYS A 89 -15.44 9.67 1.89
N VAL A 90 -14.66 8.59 2.05
CA VAL A 90 -14.10 7.82 0.94
C VAL A 90 -15.13 6.82 0.44
N VAL A 91 -15.66 7.04 -0.74
CA VAL A 91 -16.59 6.10 -1.39
C VAL A 91 -15.81 4.90 -1.89
N PHE A 92 -16.14 3.70 -1.37
CA PHE A 92 -15.62 2.44 -1.93
C PHE A 92 -16.37 2.08 -3.21
N HIS A 93 -17.70 2.07 -3.13
CA HIS A 93 -18.58 1.86 -4.27
C HIS A 93 -19.98 2.39 -3.93
N THR A 94 -20.68 2.99 -4.89
CA THR A 94 -21.99 3.63 -4.68
C THR A 94 -23.02 2.72 -4.01
N LEU A 95 -23.08 1.45 -4.41
CA LEU A 95 -24.01 0.45 -3.85
C LEU A 95 -23.49 -0.23 -2.58
N LEU A 96 -22.15 -0.27 -2.36
CA LEU A 96 -21.55 -0.94 -1.21
C LEU A 96 -21.16 0.04 -0.09
N GLY A 97 -21.25 1.33 -0.38
CA GLY A 97 -21.01 2.42 0.57
C GLY A 97 -19.54 2.83 0.67
N THR A 98 -19.15 3.38 1.81
CA THR A 98 -17.85 3.98 2.04
C THR A 98 -16.79 2.96 2.47
N SER A 99 -15.51 3.34 2.37
CA SER A 99 -14.39 2.55 2.87
C SER A 99 -14.50 2.28 4.37
N HIS A 100 -15.06 3.21 5.15
CA HIS A 100 -15.39 2.96 6.56
C HIS A 100 -16.38 1.80 6.75
N LYS A 101 -17.46 1.76 5.95
CA LYS A 101 -18.42 0.64 5.99
C LYS A 101 -17.76 -0.68 5.61
N LYS A 102 -16.91 -0.68 4.58
CA LYS A 102 -16.13 -1.84 4.15
C LYS A 102 -15.23 -2.34 5.27
N VAL A 103 -14.44 -1.45 5.89
CA VAL A 103 -13.59 -1.79 7.06
C VAL A 103 -14.44 -2.43 8.17
N SER A 104 -15.57 -1.85 8.51
CA SER A 104 -16.45 -2.39 9.55
C SER A 104 -16.93 -3.82 9.24
N ARG A 105 -17.21 -4.15 7.97
CA ARG A 105 -17.64 -5.49 7.57
C ARG A 105 -16.51 -6.50 7.64
N PHE A 106 -15.39 -6.23 6.93
CA PHE A 106 -14.30 -7.20 6.88
C PHE A 106 -13.57 -7.33 8.23
N ARG A 107 -13.51 -6.29 9.08
CA ARG A 107 -12.99 -6.39 10.44
C ARG A 107 -13.74 -7.43 11.27
N LYS A 108 -15.09 -7.42 11.24
CA LYS A 108 -15.91 -8.41 11.93
C LYS A 108 -15.63 -9.83 11.39
N LEU A 109 -15.47 -9.97 10.08
CA LEU A 109 -15.14 -11.24 9.44
C LEU A 109 -13.74 -11.71 9.84
N ALA A 110 -12.74 -10.83 9.79
CA ALA A 110 -11.36 -11.14 10.18
C ALA A 110 -11.26 -11.62 11.63
N VAL A 111 -11.93 -10.93 12.55
CA VAL A 111 -11.99 -11.32 13.96
C VAL A 111 -12.66 -12.70 14.13
N LYS A 112 -13.71 -13.00 13.36
CA LYS A 112 -14.39 -14.31 13.38
C LYS A 112 -13.47 -15.42 12.85
N ILE A 113 -12.75 -15.17 11.75
CA ILE A 113 -11.77 -16.11 11.19
C ILE A 113 -10.67 -16.35 12.22
N ALA A 114 -10.02 -15.30 12.74
CA ALA A 114 -8.95 -15.40 13.73
C ALA A 114 -9.40 -16.20 14.96
N SER A 115 -10.61 -15.97 15.45
CA SER A 115 -11.15 -16.70 16.61
C SER A 115 -11.26 -18.20 16.39
N LYS A 116 -11.38 -18.66 15.13
CA LYS A 116 -11.52 -20.08 14.79
C LYS A 116 -10.19 -20.73 14.43
N VAL A 117 -9.36 -20.03 13.63
CA VAL A 117 -8.13 -20.65 13.07
C VAL A 117 -6.89 -20.36 13.89
N LYS A 118 -6.78 -19.18 14.51
CA LYS A 118 -5.63 -18.80 15.33
C LYS A 118 -6.01 -17.74 16.39
N PRO A 119 -6.62 -18.17 17.50
CA PRO A 119 -7.11 -17.24 18.55
C PRO A 119 -6.04 -16.33 19.15
N SER A 120 -4.78 -16.76 19.15
CA SER A 120 -3.65 -15.99 19.69
C SER A 120 -3.42 -14.65 18.99
N VAL A 121 -3.68 -14.56 17.67
CA VAL A 121 -3.48 -13.33 16.87
C VAL A 121 -4.72 -12.45 16.78
N LYS A 122 -5.84 -12.85 17.38
CA LYS A 122 -7.14 -12.16 17.27
C LYS A 122 -7.07 -10.67 17.57
N LYS A 123 -6.35 -10.26 18.63
CA LYS A 123 -6.24 -8.85 19.02
C LYS A 123 -5.48 -8.03 17.98
N ASN A 124 -4.39 -8.58 17.44
CA ASN A 124 -3.61 -7.93 16.40
C ASN A 124 -4.42 -7.83 15.10
N VAL A 125 -5.14 -8.89 14.72
CA VAL A 125 -6.04 -8.93 13.55
C VAL A 125 -7.13 -7.87 13.67
N ASP A 126 -7.76 -7.72 14.84
CA ASP A 126 -8.79 -6.70 15.06
C ASP A 126 -8.25 -5.29 14.88
N ARG A 127 -7.06 -5.02 15.44
CA ARG A 127 -6.39 -3.72 15.33
C ARG A 127 -5.93 -3.45 13.91
N ALA A 128 -5.26 -4.39 13.27
CA ALA A 128 -4.80 -4.26 11.89
C ALA A 128 -5.97 -4.02 10.92
N ALA A 129 -7.06 -4.78 11.05
CA ALA A 129 -8.25 -4.60 10.23
C ALA A 129 -8.91 -3.23 10.41
N LEU A 130 -8.89 -2.66 11.63
CA LEU A 130 -9.39 -1.31 11.88
C LEU A 130 -8.59 -0.27 11.10
N LEU A 131 -7.26 -0.39 11.10
CA LEU A 131 -6.34 0.60 10.52
C LEU A 131 -6.05 0.37 9.03
N ALA A 132 -6.43 -0.79 8.49
CA ALA A 132 -5.97 -1.31 7.19
C ALA A 132 -6.16 -0.37 5.99
N LYS A 133 -7.13 0.52 6.01
CA LYS A 133 -7.46 1.45 4.92
C LYS A 133 -7.27 2.92 5.30
N ALA A 134 -6.78 3.19 6.51
CA ALA A 134 -6.70 4.55 7.03
C ALA A 134 -5.71 5.44 6.26
N ASP A 135 -4.71 4.85 5.64
CA ASP A 135 -3.72 5.52 4.78
C ASP A 135 -4.32 6.10 3.49
N LEU A 136 -5.50 5.67 3.06
CA LEU A 136 -6.23 6.28 1.93
C LEU A 136 -6.57 7.76 2.16
N GLU A 137 -6.60 8.21 3.41
CA GLU A 137 -6.83 9.60 3.81
C GLU A 137 -5.53 10.38 4.05
N SER A 138 -4.37 9.81 3.70
CA SER A 138 -3.09 10.51 3.76
C SER A 138 -2.84 11.30 2.48
N LEU A 139 -2.09 12.40 2.60
CA LEU A 139 -1.65 13.19 1.45
C LEU A 139 -0.73 12.35 0.54
N MET A 140 0.12 11.53 1.16
CA MET A 140 1.05 10.67 0.44
C MET A 140 0.34 9.68 -0.47
N VAL A 141 -0.68 8.96 0.02
CA VAL A 141 -1.42 7.99 -0.80
C VAL A 141 -2.34 8.70 -1.80
N GLY A 142 -2.79 9.92 -1.47
CA GLY A 142 -3.55 10.76 -2.41
C GLY A 142 -2.75 11.14 -3.66
N GLU A 143 -1.44 11.44 -3.52
CA GLU A 143 -0.53 11.75 -4.64
C GLU A 143 0.07 10.49 -5.26
N PHE A 144 0.43 9.51 -4.44
CA PHE A 144 1.12 8.28 -4.84
C PHE A 144 0.28 7.05 -4.45
N SER A 145 -0.74 6.75 -5.23
CA SER A 145 -1.70 5.68 -4.95
C SER A 145 -1.04 4.28 -4.84
N GLU A 146 0.12 4.08 -5.45
CA GLU A 146 0.91 2.85 -5.38
C GLU A 146 1.49 2.59 -3.98
N LEU A 147 1.55 3.64 -3.14
CA LEU A 147 2.05 3.54 -1.76
C LEU A 147 0.96 3.10 -0.77
N GLN A 148 -0.25 2.82 -1.24
CA GLN A 148 -1.33 2.28 -0.43
C GLN A 148 -0.90 0.98 0.27
N GLY A 149 -1.15 0.90 1.57
CA GLY A 149 -0.70 -0.19 2.44
C GLY A 149 0.75 -0.03 2.92
N ILE A 150 1.67 0.40 2.06
CA ILE A 150 3.05 0.72 2.44
C ILE A 150 3.05 1.87 3.45
N MET A 151 2.37 2.97 3.11
CA MET A 151 2.26 4.11 4.03
C MET A 151 1.42 3.77 5.27
N GLY A 152 0.43 2.91 5.14
CA GLY A 152 -0.32 2.39 6.28
C GLY A 152 0.59 1.70 7.29
N ARG A 153 1.52 0.86 6.82
CA ARG A 153 2.56 0.23 7.65
C ARG A 153 3.47 1.26 8.29
N GLU A 154 4.04 2.17 7.51
CA GLU A 154 4.99 3.17 7.99
C GLU A 154 4.35 4.09 9.05
N TYR A 155 3.15 4.60 8.80
CA TYR A 155 2.45 5.46 9.76
C TYR A 155 1.99 4.71 11.00
N ALA A 156 1.66 3.42 10.90
CA ALA A 156 1.37 2.58 12.06
C ALA A 156 2.61 2.41 12.94
N LEU A 157 3.79 2.16 12.35
CA LEU A 157 5.06 2.07 13.10
C LEU A 157 5.42 3.39 13.78
N ILE A 158 5.26 4.52 13.08
CA ILE A 158 5.50 5.87 13.63
C ILE A 158 4.54 6.14 14.80
N ALA A 159 3.29 5.69 14.72
CA ALA A 159 2.31 5.81 15.79
C ALA A 159 2.53 4.83 16.97
N GLY A 160 3.56 3.98 16.91
CA GLY A 160 3.90 3.04 17.99
C GLY A 160 3.09 1.74 17.98
N GLU A 161 2.42 1.41 16.87
CA GLU A 161 1.78 0.10 16.71
C GLU A 161 2.83 -1.01 16.67
N LYS A 162 2.40 -2.21 17.09
CA LYS A 162 3.29 -3.38 17.04
C LYS A 162 3.66 -3.71 15.58
N PRO A 163 4.90 -4.20 15.33
CA PRO A 163 5.33 -4.58 13.99
C PRO A 163 4.38 -5.58 13.31
N GLU A 164 3.79 -6.51 14.04
CA GLU A 164 2.85 -7.50 13.52
C GLU A 164 1.57 -6.83 13.00
N ILE A 165 1.08 -5.78 13.68
CA ILE A 165 -0.08 -4.99 13.26
C ILE A 165 0.27 -4.18 12.03
N ALA A 166 1.40 -3.48 12.06
CA ALA A 166 1.86 -2.65 10.96
C ALA A 166 2.10 -3.48 9.67
N ASN A 167 2.78 -4.63 9.79
CA ASN A 167 2.98 -5.53 8.67
C ASN A 167 1.66 -6.05 8.10
N ALA A 168 0.70 -6.42 8.94
CA ALA A 168 -0.62 -6.88 8.50
C ALA A 168 -1.38 -5.79 7.73
N ILE A 169 -1.19 -4.51 8.04
CA ILE A 169 -1.75 -3.39 7.28
C ILE A 169 -1.21 -3.37 5.85
N TYR A 170 0.06 -3.67 5.63
CA TYR A 170 0.62 -3.81 4.28
C TYR A 170 0.17 -5.12 3.62
N GLU A 171 0.38 -6.23 4.31
CA GLU A 171 0.20 -7.57 3.75
C GLU A 171 -1.23 -7.91 3.34
N HIS A 172 -2.25 -7.22 3.91
CA HIS A 172 -3.65 -7.51 3.54
C HIS A 172 -3.96 -7.20 2.08
N TYR A 173 -3.16 -6.38 1.40
CA TYR A 173 -3.28 -6.13 -0.04
C TYR A 173 -2.72 -7.26 -0.90
N LEU A 174 -1.81 -8.09 -0.34
CA LEU A 174 -1.17 -9.17 -1.08
C LEU A 174 -2.13 -10.33 -1.41
N PRO A 175 -1.94 -11.01 -2.54
CA PRO A 175 -1.07 -10.64 -3.65
C PRO A 175 -1.63 -9.45 -4.45
N ILE A 176 -0.77 -8.48 -4.81
CA ILE A 176 -1.18 -7.31 -5.59
C ILE A 176 -1.42 -7.70 -7.06
N VAL A 177 -0.59 -8.61 -7.56
CA VAL A 177 -0.66 -9.16 -8.93
C VAL A 177 -0.80 -10.66 -8.89
N ALA A 178 -1.25 -11.26 -10.00
CA ALA A 178 -1.30 -12.71 -10.13
C ALA A 178 0.11 -13.30 -10.00
N GLY A 179 0.28 -14.29 -9.11
CA GLY A 179 1.58 -14.90 -8.81
C GLY A 179 2.54 -14.04 -8.00
N GLY A 180 2.10 -12.88 -7.50
CA GLY A 180 2.89 -12.02 -6.61
C GLY A 180 3.02 -12.58 -5.20
N ASP A 181 3.78 -11.83 -4.38
CA ASP A 181 4.05 -12.20 -3.00
C ASP A 181 2.77 -12.41 -2.19
N LEU A 182 2.80 -13.39 -1.29
CA LEU A 182 1.71 -13.71 -0.38
C LEU A 182 2.00 -13.12 1.01
N PRO A 183 0.95 -12.85 1.82
CA PRO A 183 1.13 -12.44 3.21
C PRO A 183 2.02 -13.43 3.96
N GLN A 184 3.01 -12.96 4.69
CA GLN A 184 3.92 -13.80 5.47
C GLN A 184 3.39 -14.02 6.89
N SER A 185 2.71 -13.02 7.47
CA SER A 185 2.10 -13.11 8.79
C SER A 185 0.70 -13.73 8.75
N ASP A 186 0.30 -14.36 9.86
CA ASP A 186 -1.07 -14.87 10.01
C ASP A 186 -2.08 -13.73 10.08
N GLU A 187 -1.68 -12.64 10.74
CA GLU A 187 -2.49 -11.43 10.82
C GLU A 187 -2.78 -10.86 9.44
N GLY A 188 -1.76 -10.68 8.61
CA GLY A 188 -1.90 -10.18 7.24
C GLY A 188 -2.74 -11.09 6.36
N ALA A 189 -2.52 -12.41 6.46
CA ALA A 189 -3.30 -13.39 5.75
C ALA A 189 -4.80 -13.32 6.12
N ILE A 190 -5.11 -13.31 7.41
CA ILE A 190 -6.50 -13.29 7.89
C ILE A 190 -7.21 -11.99 7.49
N VAL A 191 -6.55 -10.83 7.65
CA VAL A 191 -7.13 -9.53 7.24
C VAL A 191 -7.31 -9.50 5.73
N GLY A 192 -6.33 -9.98 4.95
CA GLY A 192 -6.38 -10.04 3.49
C GLY A 192 -7.49 -10.96 2.98
N LEU A 193 -7.68 -12.13 3.59
CA LEU A 193 -8.79 -13.03 3.28
C LEU A 193 -10.14 -12.34 3.52
N ALA A 194 -10.30 -11.69 4.68
CA ALA A 194 -11.55 -11.04 5.05
C ALA A 194 -11.89 -9.86 4.11
N ASP A 195 -10.92 -9.04 3.74
CA ASP A 195 -11.09 -7.92 2.81
C ASP A 195 -11.51 -8.41 1.41
N LYS A 196 -10.82 -9.44 0.90
CA LYS A 196 -11.12 -10.03 -0.42
C LYS A 196 -12.49 -10.71 -0.44
N MET A 197 -12.84 -11.46 0.63
CA MET A 197 -14.15 -12.07 0.77
C MET A 197 -15.27 -11.05 0.84
N ASP A 198 -15.11 -9.95 1.61
CA ASP A 198 -16.08 -8.84 1.67
C ASP A 198 -16.28 -8.22 0.29
N THR A 199 -15.21 -8.03 -0.47
CA THR A 199 -15.28 -7.46 -1.81
C THR A 199 -16.07 -8.38 -2.74
N ILE A 200 -15.71 -9.66 -2.82
CA ILE A 200 -16.37 -10.61 -3.71
C ILE A 200 -17.86 -10.76 -3.35
N ALA A 201 -18.14 -11.01 -2.07
CA ALA A 201 -19.51 -11.15 -1.60
C ALA A 201 -20.35 -9.89 -1.85
N GLY A 202 -19.75 -8.71 -1.64
CA GLY A 202 -20.40 -7.44 -1.88
C GLY A 202 -20.79 -7.24 -3.34
N PHE A 203 -19.87 -7.44 -4.28
CA PHE A 203 -20.14 -7.26 -5.71
C PHE A 203 -21.12 -8.28 -6.26
N PHE A 204 -21.05 -9.56 -5.83
CA PHE A 204 -22.07 -10.54 -6.17
C PHE A 204 -23.42 -10.16 -5.59
N GLY A 205 -23.47 -9.69 -4.34
CA GLY A 205 -24.68 -9.27 -3.65
C GLY A 205 -25.42 -8.10 -4.30
N VAL A 206 -24.68 -7.21 -5.00
CA VAL A 206 -25.30 -6.11 -5.77
C VAL A 206 -25.46 -6.43 -7.27
N GLY A 207 -25.32 -7.69 -7.65
CA GLY A 207 -25.57 -8.14 -9.03
C GLY A 207 -24.49 -7.74 -10.04
N MET A 208 -23.24 -7.53 -9.59
CA MET A 208 -22.11 -7.14 -10.43
C MET A 208 -20.99 -8.21 -10.48
N PRO A 209 -21.30 -9.48 -10.84
CA PRO A 209 -20.27 -10.49 -11.04
C PRO A 209 -19.41 -10.17 -12.27
N PRO A 210 -18.16 -10.65 -12.34
CA PRO A 210 -17.33 -10.49 -13.53
C PRO A 210 -17.92 -11.27 -14.70
N THR A 211 -17.96 -10.65 -15.90
CA THR A 211 -18.53 -11.24 -17.11
C THR A 211 -17.51 -11.29 -18.24
N GLY A 212 -17.37 -12.43 -18.94
CA GLY A 212 -16.44 -12.60 -20.06
C GLY A 212 -15.03 -12.12 -19.71
N THR A 213 -14.51 -11.14 -20.45
CA THR A 213 -13.20 -10.52 -20.20
C THR A 213 -13.27 -9.34 -19.22
N ALA A 214 -14.47 -8.84 -18.89
CA ALA A 214 -14.64 -7.67 -18.04
C ALA A 214 -14.61 -8.07 -16.56
N ASP A 215 -13.64 -7.53 -15.83
CA ASP A 215 -13.49 -7.66 -14.38
C ASP A 215 -12.91 -6.36 -13.79
N PRO A 216 -13.69 -5.26 -13.81
CA PRO A 216 -13.21 -3.94 -13.41
C PRO A 216 -12.80 -3.86 -11.93
N TYR A 217 -13.30 -4.77 -11.10
CA TYR A 217 -13.01 -4.84 -9.68
C TYR A 217 -12.01 -5.93 -9.31
N ALA A 218 -11.42 -6.60 -10.31
CA ALA A 218 -10.43 -7.66 -10.14
C ALA A 218 -10.90 -8.80 -9.22
N LEU A 219 -12.18 -9.19 -9.31
CA LEU A 219 -12.78 -10.21 -8.44
C LEU A 219 -12.15 -11.60 -8.67
N ARG A 220 -11.78 -11.93 -9.93
CA ARG A 220 -11.06 -13.17 -10.24
C ARG A 220 -9.69 -13.23 -9.60
N ARG A 221 -8.93 -12.11 -9.67
CA ARG A 221 -7.63 -12.01 -9.00
C ARG A 221 -7.77 -12.12 -7.49
N GLN A 222 -8.79 -11.52 -6.91
CA GLN A 222 -9.06 -11.61 -5.48
C GLN A 222 -9.43 -13.04 -5.07
N ALA A 223 -10.24 -13.76 -5.87
CA ALA A 223 -10.58 -15.15 -5.63
C ALA A 223 -9.35 -16.07 -5.69
N LEU A 224 -8.50 -15.91 -6.72
CA LEU A 224 -7.22 -16.63 -6.80
C LEU A 224 -6.29 -16.29 -5.62
N GLY A 225 -6.28 -15.01 -5.20
CA GLY A 225 -5.54 -14.59 -4.01
C GLY A 225 -6.00 -15.30 -2.74
N ILE A 226 -7.30 -15.47 -2.54
CA ILE A 226 -7.86 -16.23 -1.42
C ILE A 226 -7.36 -17.67 -1.44
N ILE A 227 -7.48 -18.34 -2.60
CA ILE A 227 -7.03 -19.74 -2.76
C ILE A 227 -5.53 -19.87 -2.45
N ASN A 228 -4.69 -19.01 -3.05
CA ASN A 228 -3.25 -19.07 -2.86
C ASN A 228 -2.83 -18.79 -1.41
N ILE A 229 -3.50 -17.84 -0.73
CA ILE A 229 -3.24 -17.58 0.69
C ILE A 229 -3.58 -18.81 1.54
N ILE A 230 -4.71 -19.47 1.27
CA ILE A 230 -5.11 -20.67 2.03
C ILE A 230 -4.10 -21.80 1.80
N LEU A 231 -3.79 -22.11 0.53
CA LEU A 231 -2.86 -23.19 0.19
C LEU A 231 -1.44 -22.96 0.71
N SER A 232 -1.02 -21.71 0.88
CA SER A 232 0.30 -21.38 1.43
C SER A 232 0.39 -21.59 2.95
N ARG A 233 -0.72 -21.93 3.60
CA ARG A 233 -0.84 -22.07 5.06
C ARG A 233 -1.15 -23.51 5.53
N GLU A 234 -1.14 -24.44 4.57
CA GLU A 234 -1.15 -25.88 4.86
C GLU A 234 0.27 -26.34 5.18
#